data_4384cde522b3cebd5308bb1a239f7180
#
_entry.id   4384cde522b3cebd5308bb1a239f7180
#
_cell.length_a   1.000
_cell.length_b   1.000
_cell.length_c   1.000
_cell.angle_alpha   90.00
_cell.angle_beta   90.00
_cell.angle_gamma   90.00
#
_symmetry.space_group_name_H-M   'P 1'
#
loop_
_entity.id
_entity.type
_entity.pdbx_description
1 polymer ?
#
loop_
_entity_poly.entity_id
_entity_poly.type
_entity_poly.pdbx_seq_one_letter_code
_entity_poly.pdbx_strand_id
1 'polypeptide(L)'
;MSIFFHEQLYRTNAVMTKLKNYPVTICGAGALGANIAENLARSGFDKLTVIDRDRIEERNLSTQPYYRSDVGAFKAKILANNLYRAIGTKVDAKTKELTPANTTQLLKDSQLIVDVFDNSVARQAVKDYAEKLSVPCLHAGLSADYAEVIWNDVYRVPSEVNDDVCDYPLARNLVMLTVAVACEAIVSFIATAEQRNFSITQKDLTVQSLFL
;
A
#
# COMPACT_ATOMS: atom_id res chain seq x y z
N MET A 1 22.23 -13.49 -13.46
CA MET A 1 21.27 -13.94 -12.40
C MET A 1 20.27 -12.81 -12.21
N SER A 2 18.96 -13.11 -12.13
CA SER A 2 17.91 -12.08 -11.93
C SER A 2 18.02 -11.49 -10.53
N ILE A 3 17.72 -10.17 -10.37
CA ILE A 3 17.59 -9.56 -9.04
C ILE A 3 16.45 -10.18 -8.21
N PHE A 4 15.49 -10.84 -8.89
CA PHE A 4 14.35 -11.54 -8.28
C PHE A 4 14.58 -13.04 -8.12
N PHE A 5 15.82 -13.50 -8.12
CA PHE A 5 16.16 -14.94 -8.15
C PHE A 5 15.50 -15.72 -7.01
N HIS A 6 15.52 -15.21 -5.78
CA HIS A 6 14.91 -15.89 -4.64
C HIS A 6 13.38 -15.93 -4.70
N GLU A 7 12.74 -14.84 -5.14
CA GLU A 7 11.29 -14.82 -5.41
C GLU A 7 10.90 -15.82 -6.51
N GLN A 8 11.73 -15.92 -7.57
CA GLN A 8 11.50 -16.89 -8.66
C GLN A 8 11.62 -18.34 -8.18
N LEU A 9 12.50 -18.63 -7.25
CA LEU A 9 12.62 -19.98 -6.66
C LEU A 9 11.43 -20.34 -5.77
N TYR A 10 10.89 -19.37 -5.06
CA TYR A 10 9.78 -19.56 -4.12
C TYR A 10 8.41 -19.55 -4.84
N ARG A 11 8.24 -18.59 -5.74
CA ARG A 11 6.99 -18.37 -6.47
C ARG A 11 7.10 -18.86 -7.90
N THR A 12 6.55 -19.72 -8.49
CA THR A 12 6.68 -20.19 -9.87
C THR A 12 6.86 -19.05 -10.90
N ASN A 13 7.48 -19.36 -12.04
CA ASN A 13 7.64 -18.41 -13.15
C ASN A 13 6.30 -17.84 -13.65
N ALA A 14 5.23 -18.63 -13.60
CA ALA A 14 3.89 -18.19 -13.99
C ALA A 14 3.37 -17.09 -13.06
N VAL A 15 3.53 -17.26 -11.74
CA VAL A 15 3.17 -16.23 -10.75
C VAL A 15 4.02 -14.97 -10.96
N MET A 16 5.34 -15.10 -11.07
CA MET A 16 6.23 -13.94 -11.29
C MET A 16 5.86 -13.15 -12.55
N THR A 17 5.45 -13.83 -13.62
CA THR A 17 4.99 -13.16 -14.84
C THR A 17 3.68 -12.40 -14.62
N LYS A 18 2.75 -12.96 -13.85
CA LYS A 18 1.52 -12.25 -13.46
C LYS A 18 1.85 -10.99 -12.64
N LEU A 19 2.66 -11.12 -11.57
CA LEU A 19 3.05 -9.99 -10.70
C LEU A 19 3.67 -8.85 -11.50
N LYS A 20 4.63 -9.16 -12.38
CA LYS A 20 5.32 -8.19 -13.22
C LYS A 20 4.36 -7.36 -14.08
N ASN A 21 3.30 -7.96 -14.56
CA ASN A 21 2.39 -7.32 -15.52
C ASN A 21 1.11 -6.76 -14.88
N TYR A 22 0.91 -6.92 -13.58
CA TYR A 22 -0.32 -6.53 -12.90
C TYR A 22 -0.27 -5.06 -12.45
N PRO A 23 -1.15 -4.16 -12.99
CA PRO A 23 -1.17 -2.75 -12.60
C PRO A 23 -1.74 -2.57 -11.19
N VAL A 24 -0.92 -2.11 -10.27
CA VAL A 24 -1.31 -1.81 -8.89
C VAL A 24 -1.15 -0.33 -8.60
N THR A 25 -2.20 0.30 -8.09
CA THR A 25 -2.16 1.68 -7.62
C THR A 25 -2.22 1.71 -6.10
N ILE A 26 -1.22 2.36 -5.49
CA ILE A 26 -1.09 2.53 -4.05
C ILE A 26 -1.49 3.96 -3.71
N CYS A 27 -2.53 4.09 -2.91
CA CYS A 27 -3.12 5.34 -2.47
C CYS A 27 -2.55 5.71 -1.09
N GLY A 28 -1.57 6.61 -1.08
CA GLY A 28 -0.76 7.02 0.07
C GLY A 28 0.68 6.51 -0.02
N ALA A 29 1.64 7.36 0.36
CA ALA A 29 3.07 7.02 0.49
C ALA A 29 3.59 7.31 1.90
N GLY A 30 2.74 7.09 2.89
CA GLY A 30 3.06 7.15 4.31
C GLY A 30 3.72 5.86 4.82
N ALA A 31 3.54 5.57 6.10
CA ALA A 31 4.17 4.43 6.76
C ALA A 31 3.82 3.09 6.11
N LEU A 32 2.56 2.85 5.79
CA LEU A 32 2.15 1.63 5.09
C LEU A 32 2.50 1.69 3.61
N GLY A 33 2.01 2.71 2.89
CA GLY A 33 2.06 2.73 1.42
C GLY A 33 3.47 2.76 0.85
N ALA A 34 4.39 3.53 1.44
CA ALA A 34 5.77 3.57 0.97
C ALA A 34 6.47 2.21 1.15
N ASN A 35 6.28 1.56 2.30
CA ASN A 35 6.86 0.25 2.56
C ASN A 35 6.17 -0.87 1.72
N ILE A 36 4.85 -0.78 1.47
CA ILE A 36 4.14 -1.69 0.55
C ILE A 36 4.68 -1.54 -0.87
N ALA A 37 4.84 -0.31 -1.37
CA ALA A 37 5.39 -0.06 -2.70
C ALA A 37 6.80 -0.65 -2.86
N GLU A 38 7.67 -0.45 -1.86
CA GLU A 38 9.01 -1.03 -1.85
C GLU A 38 8.95 -2.57 -1.83
N ASN A 39 8.14 -3.16 -0.98
CA ASN A 39 8.01 -4.60 -0.86
C ASN A 39 7.48 -5.23 -2.17
N LEU A 40 6.40 -4.68 -2.75
CA LEU A 40 5.86 -5.17 -4.01
C LEU A 40 6.88 -5.03 -5.16
N ALA A 41 7.57 -3.90 -5.27
CA ALA A 41 8.61 -3.72 -6.28
C ALA A 41 9.73 -4.76 -6.13
N ARG A 42 10.18 -5.04 -4.90
CA ARG A 42 11.19 -6.08 -4.60
C ARG A 42 10.68 -7.50 -4.82
N SER A 43 9.36 -7.71 -4.76
CA SER A 43 8.71 -8.98 -5.11
C SER A 43 8.47 -9.16 -6.62
N GLY A 44 8.89 -8.20 -7.45
CA GLY A 44 8.88 -8.30 -8.91
C GLY A 44 7.73 -7.59 -9.63
N PHE A 45 6.98 -6.72 -8.93
CA PHE A 45 6.00 -5.84 -9.58
C PHE A 45 6.71 -4.73 -10.36
N ASP A 46 6.27 -4.49 -11.61
CA ASP A 46 6.87 -3.49 -12.51
C ASP A 46 5.86 -2.40 -12.92
N LYS A 47 4.57 -2.61 -12.67
CA LYS A 47 3.49 -1.68 -13.00
C LYS A 47 2.86 -1.08 -11.75
N LEU A 48 3.63 -0.25 -11.05
CA LEU A 48 3.21 0.43 -9.83
C LEU A 48 2.93 1.91 -10.09
N THR A 49 1.79 2.37 -9.57
CA THR A 49 1.44 3.80 -9.45
C THR A 49 1.35 4.14 -7.98
N VAL A 50 1.90 5.27 -7.56
CA VAL A 50 1.78 5.78 -6.18
C VAL A 50 1.19 7.18 -6.21
N ILE A 51 0.12 7.40 -5.45
CA ILE A 51 -0.59 8.68 -5.33
C ILE A 51 -0.39 9.22 -3.92
N ASP A 52 0.29 10.35 -3.81
CA ASP A 52 0.49 11.04 -2.54
C ASP A 52 0.86 12.50 -2.79
N ARG A 53 0.20 13.45 -2.13
CA ARG A 53 0.44 14.89 -2.26
C ARG A 53 1.51 15.44 -1.31
N ASP A 54 1.82 14.69 -0.24
CA ASP A 54 2.59 15.18 0.89
C ASP A 54 4.08 15.26 0.61
N ARG A 55 4.73 16.05 1.47
CA ARG A 55 6.17 16.14 1.56
C ARG A 55 6.68 15.31 2.75
N ILE A 56 7.94 14.89 2.63
CA ILE A 56 8.64 14.15 3.68
C ILE A 56 8.97 15.12 4.82
N GLU A 57 8.67 14.70 6.04
CA GLU A 57 9.00 15.41 7.28
C GLU A 57 9.95 14.56 8.15
N GLU A 58 10.68 15.18 9.06
CA GLU A 58 11.62 14.45 9.94
C GLU A 58 10.94 13.34 10.75
N ARG A 59 9.72 13.59 11.26
CA ARG A 59 8.93 12.59 12.00
C ARG A 59 8.55 11.35 11.17
N ASN A 60 8.60 11.43 9.84
CA ASN A 60 8.31 10.30 8.96
C ASN A 60 9.46 9.28 8.91
N LEU A 61 10.69 9.69 9.21
CA LEU A 61 11.89 8.89 8.98
C LEU A 61 11.96 7.62 9.84
N SER A 62 11.24 7.58 10.96
CA SER A 62 11.21 6.39 11.83
C SER A 62 10.41 5.23 11.24
N THR A 63 9.37 5.53 10.43
CA THR A 63 8.42 4.51 9.95
C THR A 63 8.36 4.38 8.44
N GLN A 64 8.85 5.38 7.70
CA GLN A 64 8.81 5.45 6.23
C GLN A 64 10.23 5.27 5.65
N PRO A 65 10.39 4.69 4.45
CA PRO A 65 11.69 4.35 3.86
C PRO A 65 12.34 5.57 3.14
N TYR A 66 12.36 6.71 3.82
CA TYR A 66 12.98 7.94 3.33
C TYR A 66 14.26 8.26 4.12
N TYR A 67 15.11 9.08 3.54
CA TYR A 67 16.36 9.52 4.12
C TYR A 67 16.27 10.96 4.63
N ARG A 68 17.12 11.33 5.56
CA ARG A 68 17.19 12.70 6.09
C ARG A 68 17.39 13.74 4.99
N SER A 69 18.14 13.42 3.94
CA SER A 69 18.34 14.26 2.76
C SER A 69 17.08 14.52 1.93
N ASP A 70 16.04 13.70 2.13
CA ASP A 70 14.81 13.77 1.34
C ASP A 70 13.75 14.69 1.99
N VAL A 71 13.99 15.17 3.20
CA VAL A 71 13.06 16.04 3.93
C VAL A 71 12.70 17.28 3.10
N GLY A 72 11.42 17.58 3.00
CA GLY A 72 10.86 18.66 2.19
C GLY A 72 10.51 18.26 0.75
N ALA A 73 10.98 17.13 0.23
CA ALA A 73 10.62 16.64 -1.10
C ALA A 73 9.29 15.86 -1.09
N PHE A 74 8.65 15.73 -2.24
CA PHE A 74 7.39 14.98 -2.37
C PHE A 74 7.60 13.49 -2.16
N LYS A 75 6.81 12.87 -1.26
CA LYS A 75 6.90 11.45 -0.89
C LYS A 75 6.85 10.53 -2.12
N ALA A 76 5.83 10.66 -2.97
CA ALA A 76 5.66 9.81 -4.15
C ALA A 76 6.85 9.90 -5.12
N LYS A 77 7.41 11.11 -5.34
CA LYS A 77 8.58 11.29 -6.24
C LYS A 77 9.84 10.65 -5.69
N ILE A 78 10.11 10.85 -4.40
CA ILE A 78 11.31 10.28 -3.77
C ILE A 78 11.22 8.76 -3.74
N LEU A 79 10.05 8.21 -3.40
CA LEU A 79 9.82 6.77 -3.42
C LEU A 79 10.10 6.18 -4.82
N ALA A 80 9.57 6.78 -5.88
CA ALA A 80 9.82 6.34 -7.25
C ALA A 80 11.32 6.39 -7.61
N ASN A 81 12.01 7.47 -7.24
CA ASN A 81 13.45 7.60 -7.48
C ASN A 81 14.26 6.55 -6.71
N ASN A 82 13.92 6.30 -5.46
CA ASN A 82 14.61 5.33 -4.62
C ASN A 82 14.44 3.91 -5.16
N LEU A 83 13.23 3.53 -5.58
CA LEU A 83 12.96 2.21 -6.17
C LEU A 83 13.66 2.04 -7.53
N TYR A 84 13.69 3.09 -8.36
CA TYR A 84 14.47 3.04 -9.60
C TYR A 84 15.96 2.85 -9.35
N ARG A 85 16.54 3.55 -8.38
CA ARG A 85 17.97 3.42 -8.02
C ARG A 85 18.29 2.07 -7.40
N ALA A 86 17.37 1.53 -6.58
CA ALA A 86 17.60 0.27 -5.86
C ALA A 86 17.48 -0.96 -6.75
N ILE A 87 16.46 -1.01 -7.62
CA ILE A 87 16.07 -2.22 -8.35
C ILE A 87 15.63 -1.97 -9.81
N GLY A 88 15.69 -0.73 -10.30
CA GLY A 88 15.34 -0.38 -11.68
C GLY A 88 13.84 -0.26 -11.96
N THR A 89 12.96 -0.48 -10.97
CA THR A 89 11.50 -0.38 -11.14
C THR A 89 11.08 1.08 -11.36
N LYS A 90 10.30 1.33 -12.43
CA LYS A 90 9.77 2.65 -12.78
C LYS A 90 8.36 2.80 -12.20
N VAL A 91 8.26 3.48 -11.07
CA VAL A 91 6.97 3.78 -10.43
C VAL A 91 6.39 5.08 -11.01
N ASP A 92 5.12 5.06 -11.38
CA ASP A 92 4.39 6.27 -11.79
C ASP A 92 3.96 7.07 -10.54
N ALA A 93 4.67 8.16 -10.27
CA ALA A 93 4.46 8.99 -9.08
C ALA A 93 3.48 10.13 -9.36
N LYS A 94 2.33 10.11 -8.72
CA LYS A 94 1.31 11.17 -8.78
C LYS A 94 1.37 12.02 -7.51
N THR A 95 1.94 13.22 -7.60
CA THR A 95 1.99 14.18 -6.48
C THR A 95 0.70 15.01 -6.43
N LYS A 96 -0.43 14.34 -6.28
CA LYS A 96 -1.76 14.95 -6.27
C LYS A 96 -2.56 14.45 -5.09
N GLU A 97 -3.41 15.33 -4.58
CA GLU A 97 -4.47 14.92 -3.66
C GLU A 97 -5.50 14.08 -4.43
N LEU A 98 -5.91 12.96 -3.87
CA LEU A 98 -7.04 12.20 -4.37
C LEU A 98 -8.32 12.75 -3.73
N THR A 99 -9.24 13.18 -4.56
CA THR A 99 -10.54 13.74 -4.18
C THR A 99 -11.64 13.07 -4.97
N PRO A 100 -12.91 13.12 -4.54
CA PRO A 100 -14.03 12.57 -5.31
C PRO A 100 -14.07 13.07 -6.77
N ALA A 101 -13.62 14.30 -7.01
CA ALA A 101 -13.66 14.92 -8.35
C ALA A 101 -12.61 14.35 -9.33
N ASN A 102 -11.51 13.83 -8.83
CA ASN A 102 -10.40 13.35 -9.70
C ASN A 102 -10.11 11.84 -9.56
N THR A 103 -10.84 11.13 -8.70
CA THR A 103 -10.65 9.70 -8.43
C THR A 103 -10.64 8.87 -9.72
N THR A 104 -11.62 9.06 -10.59
CA THR A 104 -11.69 8.34 -11.88
C THR A 104 -10.45 8.57 -12.73
N GLN A 105 -9.94 9.81 -12.81
CA GLN A 105 -8.75 10.12 -13.59
C GLN A 105 -7.49 9.45 -13.01
N LEU A 106 -7.38 9.40 -11.69
CA LEU A 106 -6.20 8.89 -11.01
C LEU A 106 -6.14 7.37 -10.95
N LEU A 107 -7.31 6.68 -10.90
CA LEU A 107 -7.42 5.24 -10.71
C LEU A 107 -7.79 4.44 -11.97
N LYS A 108 -8.09 5.08 -13.10
CA LYS A 108 -8.64 4.45 -14.33
C LYS A 108 -7.84 3.27 -14.88
N ASP A 109 -6.52 3.26 -14.65
CA ASP A 109 -5.63 2.23 -15.20
C ASP A 109 -5.29 1.13 -14.17
N SER A 110 -5.92 1.17 -12.97
CA SER A 110 -5.68 0.22 -11.89
C SER A 110 -6.43 -1.09 -12.13
N GLN A 111 -5.75 -2.22 -12.00
CA GLN A 111 -6.36 -3.54 -11.87
C GLN A 111 -6.47 -4.00 -10.42
N LEU A 112 -5.72 -3.38 -9.53
CA LEU A 112 -5.80 -3.50 -8.09
C LEU A 112 -5.50 -2.15 -7.47
N ILE A 113 -6.27 -1.78 -6.45
CA ILE A 113 -6.04 -0.59 -5.65
C ILE A 113 -5.65 -1.02 -4.24
N VAL A 114 -4.64 -0.35 -3.68
CA VAL A 114 -4.23 -0.51 -2.27
C VAL A 114 -4.48 0.83 -1.59
N ASP A 115 -5.51 0.89 -0.76
CA ASP A 115 -5.86 2.10 -0.03
C ASP A 115 -5.25 2.08 1.38
N VAL A 116 -4.35 3.04 1.60
CA VAL A 116 -3.68 3.27 2.87
C VAL A 116 -3.64 4.76 3.22
N PHE A 117 -4.61 5.51 2.73
CA PHE A 117 -4.79 6.91 3.14
C PHE A 117 -5.17 6.99 4.62
N ASP A 118 -4.85 8.10 5.24
CA ASP A 118 -5.14 8.40 6.65
C ASP A 118 -6.41 9.25 6.84
N ASN A 119 -7.04 9.74 5.78
CA ASN A 119 -8.26 10.53 5.85
C ASN A 119 -9.48 9.80 5.27
N SER A 120 -10.63 9.94 5.94
CA SER A 120 -11.87 9.25 5.60
C SER A 120 -12.45 9.68 4.25
N VAL A 121 -12.29 10.94 3.84
CA VAL A 121 -12.81 11.45 2.57
C VAL A 121 -12.14 10.76 1.38
N ALA A 122 -10.81 10.67 1.38
CA ALA A 122 -10.07 9.98 0.33
C ALA A 122 -10.35 8.47 0.34
N ARG A 123 -10.40 7.84 1.53
CA ARG A 123 -10.77 6.42 1.69
C ARG A 123 -12.16 6.12 1.13
N GLN A 124 -13.15 6.99 1.43
CA GLN A 124 -14.50 6.81 0.89
C GLN A 124 -14.52 6.95 -0.64
N ALA A 125 -13.81 7.93 -1.19
CA ALA A 125 -13.74 8.11 -2.64
C ALA A 125 -13.09 6.91 -3.36
N VAL A 126 -12.05 6.33 -2.76
CA VAL A 126 -11.41 5.10 -3.28
C VAL A 126 -12.37 3.91 -3.20
N LYS A 127 -13.02 3.72 -2.05
CA LYS A 127 -14.00 2.64 -1.84
C LYS A 127 -15.15 2.71 -2.85
N ASP A 128 -15.79 3.87 -2.98
CA ASP A 128 -16.91 4.08 -3.90
C ASP A 128 -16.50 3.82 -5.36
N TYR A 129 -15.30 4.25 -5.75
CA TYR A 129 -14.77 3.99 -7.09
C TYR A 129 -14.57 2.50 -7.33
N ALA A 130 -13.94 1.81 -6.38
CA ALA A 130 -13.64 0.39 -6.46
C ALA A 130 -14.93 -0.45 -6.55
N GLU A 131 -15.93 -0.15 -5.73
CA GLU A 131 -17.25 -0.80 -5.77
C GLU A 131 -17.98 -0.55 -7.09
N LYS A 132 -18.05 0.71 -7.52
CA LYS A 132 -18.75 1.10 -8.75
C LYS A 132 -18.22 0.42 -10.01
N LEU A 133 -16.90 0.22 -10.08
CA LEU A 133 -16.23 -0.36 -11.24
C LEU A 133 -15.77 -1.80 -11.03
N SER A 134 -16.10 -2.40 -9.89
CA SER A 134 -15.70 -3.77 -9.52
C SER A 134 -14.19 -3.98 -9.61
N VAL A 135 -13.40 -2.96 -9.24
CA VAL A 135 -11.94 -3.07 -9.16
C VAL A 135 -11.58 -3.61 -7.78
N PRO A 136 -10.81 -4.70 -7.68
CA PRO A 136 -10.32 -5.20 -6.40
C PRO A 136 -9.60 -4.09 -5.63
N CYS A 137 -9.97 -3.90 -4.36
CA CYS A 137 -9.36 -2.91 -3.50
C CYS A 137 -9.02 -3.53 -2.15
N LEU A 138 -7.75 -3.44 -1.75
CA LEU A 138 -7.26 -3.83 -0.44
C LEU A 138 -7.06 -2.59 0.40
N HIS A 139 -7.75 -2.52 1.54
CA HIS A 139 -7.58 -1.47 2.53
C HIS A 139 -6.68 -1.99 3.65
N ALA A 140 -5.68 -1.20 4.05
CA ALA A 140 -4.88 -1.47 5.22
C ALA A 140 -4.86 -0.25 6.15
N GLY A 141 -4.97 -0.53 7.44
CA GLY A 141 -4.97 0.48 8.49
C GLY A 141 -4.35 -0.07 9.76
N LEU A 142 -3.90 0.84 10.62
CA LEU A 142 -3.35 0.49 11.91
C LEU A 142 -3.62 1.61 12.94
N SER A 143 -3.75 1.21 14.19
CA SER A 143 -3.92 2.13 15.32
C SER A 143 -3.41 1.45 16.59
N ALA A 144 -2.57 2.15 17.37
CA ALA A 144 -1.95 1.64 18.59
C ALA A 144 -1.21 0.31 18.36
N ASP A 145 -1.72 -0.80 18.88
CA ASP A 145 -1.14 -2.15 18.79
C ASP A 145 -1.93 -3.09 17.84
N TYR A 146 -2.89 -2.54 17.08
CA TYR A 146 -3.77 -3.27 16.17
C TYR A 146 -3.62 -2.78 14.74
N ALA A 147 -3.72 -3.72 13.79
CA ALA A 147 -3.83 -3.42 12.37
C ALA A 147 -4.78 -4.39 11.67
N GLU A 148 -5.26 -3.96 10.50
CA GLU A 148 -6.12 -4.76 9.65
C GLU A 148 -5.72 -4.64 8.18
N VAL A 149 -5.97 -5.71 7.43
CA VAL A 149 -5.82 -5.81 5.98
C VAL A 149 -7.10 -6.42 5.44
N ILE A 150 -7.94 -5.60 4.80
CA ILE A 150 -9.34 -5.93 4.51
C ILE A 150 -9.67 -5.60 3.06
N TRP A 151 -10.32 -6.53 2.36
CA TRP A 151 -10.84 -6.30 1.02
C TRP A 151 -12.14 -5.48 1.03
N ASN A 152 -12.39 -4.81 -0.08
CA ASN A 152 -13.44 -3.80 -0.22
C ASN A 152 -14.84 -4.26 0.21
N ASP A 153 -15.19 -5.52 -0.04
CA ASP A 153 -16.53 -6.07 0.20
C ASP A 153 -16.98 -5.95 1.67
N VAL A 154 -16.03 -6.04 2.59
CA VAL A 154 -16.29 -6.00 4.04
C VAL A 154 -15.70 -4.77 4.72
N TYR A 155 -14.90 -3.99 4.01
CA TYR A 155 -14.27 -2.79 4.56
C TYR A 155 -15.28 -1.70 4.91
N ARG A 156 -15.10 -1.10 6.08
CA ARG A 156 -15.85 0.07 6.54
C ARG A 156 -14.90 1.24 6.74
N VAL A 157 -15.18 2.35 6.08
CA VAL A 157 -14.41 3.57 6.27
C VAL A 157 -14.56 4.03 7.73
N PRO A 158 -13.47 4.25 8.46
CA PRO A 158 -13.55 4.77 9.83
C PRO A 158 -14.26 6.12 9.85
N SER A 159 -15.10 6.34 10.88
CA SER A 159 -15.67 7.66 11.13
C SER A 159 -14.55 8.66 11.40
N GLU A 160 -14.75 9.91 10.96
CA GLU A 160 -13.83 11.00 11.33
C GLU A 160 -13.78 11.14 12.84
N VAL A 161 -12.64 10.83 13.41
CA VAL A 161 -12.31 11.20 14.79
C VAL A 161 -11.62 12.56 14.69
N ASN A 162 -12.11 13.55 15.43
CA ASN A 162 -11.62 14.93 15.42
C ASN A 162 -10.20 15.11 16.02
N ASP A 163 -9.42 14.06 16.13
CA ASP A 163 -8.05 14.13 16.62
C ASP A 163 -7.09 14.35 15.45
N ASP A 164 -6.07 15.12 15.67
CA ASP A 164 -5.02 15.44 14.71
C ASP A 164 -4.40 14.11 14.20
N VAL A 165 -4.82 13.69 13.02
CA VAL A 165 -4.57 12.36 12.43
C VAL A 165 -3.07 12.07 12.30
N CYS A 166 -2.23 13.08 12.49
CA CYS A 166 -0.78 12.98 12.36
C CYS A 166 -0.03 12.58 13.65
N ASP A 167 -0.67 12.62 14.82
CA ASP A 167 -0.02 12.44 16.13
C ASP A 167 -0.44 11.15 16.88
N TYR A 168 -0.87 10.13 16.14
CA TYR A 168 -1.20 8.85 16.76
C TYR A 168 0.05 7.97 16.99
N PRO A 169 0.04 7.13 18.04
CA PRO A 169 1.13 6.19 18.31
C PRO A 169 1.30 5.22 17.16
N LEU A 170 2.52 5.14 16.61
CA LEU A 170 2.84 4.31 15.47
C LEU A 170 4.16 3.56 15.71
N ALA A 171 4.05 2.26 15.96
CA ALA A 171 5.21 1.40 16.13
C ALA A 171 5.68 0.87 14.77
N ARG A 172 6.97 1.11 14.42
CA ARG A 172 7.55 0.61 13.17
C ARG A 172 7.35 -0.90 12.97
N ASN A 173 7.47 -1.70 14.03
CA ASN A 173 7.34 -3.15 13.91
C ASN A 173 5.93 -3.56 13.50
N LEU A 174 4.88 -2.89 13.99
CA LEU A 174 3.50 -3.10 13.54
C LEU A 174 3.33 -2.72 12.07
N VAL A 175 3.91 -1.59 11.66
CA VAL A 175 3.95 -1.19 10.24
C VAL A 175 4.51 -2.30 9.38
N MET A 176 5.70 -2.81 9.72
CA MET A 176 6.38 -3.83 8.90
C MET A 176 5.62 -5.16 8.87
N LEU A 177 5.00 -5.56 9.98
CA LEU A 177 4.15 -6.74 10.04
C LEU A 177 2.91 -6.59 9.16
N THR A 178 2.23 -5.44 9.24
CA THR A 178 1.08 -5.11 8.40
C THR A 178 1.45 -5.08 6.91
N VAL A 179 2.59 -4.49 6.57
CA VAL A 179 3.13 -4.46 5.20
C VAL A 179 3.36 -5.87 4.66
N ALA A 180 3.98 -6.75 5.46
CA ALA A 180 4.23 -8.13 5.04
C ALA A 180 2.93 -8.88 4.75
N VAL A 181 1.93 -8.75 5.64
CA VAL A 181 0.60 -9.38 5.48
C VAL A 181 -0.13 -8.82 4.26
N ALA A 182 -0.16 -7.48 4.10
CA ALA A 182 -0.81 -6.84 2.95
C ALA A 182 -0.19 -7.26 1.62
N CYS A 183 1.14 -7.27 1.53
CA CYS A 183 1.84 -7.68 0.32
C CYS A 183 1.59 -9.14 -0.02
N GLU A 184 1.60 -10.05 0.96
CA GLU A 184 1.32 -11.46 0.70
C GLU A 184 -0.15 -11.70 0.35
N ALA A 185 -1.10 -10.94 0.94
CA ALA A 185 -2.51 -10.96 0.54
C ALA A 185 -2.69 -10.52 -0.93
N ILE A 186 -1.96 -9.49 -1.38
CA ILE A 186 -1.97 -9.02 -2.77
C ILE A 186 -1.40 -10.09 -3.71
N VAL A 187 -0.24 -10.65 -3.37
CA VAL A 187 0.41 -11.70 -4.19
C VAL A 187 -0.47 -12.95 -4.29
N SER A 188 -1.05 -13.40 -3.18
CA SER A 188 -1.97 -14.53 -3.13
C SER A 188 -3.19 -14.27 -4.01
N PHE A 189 -3.82 -13.10 -3.90
CA PHE A 189 -4.94 -12.71 -4.74
C PHE A 189 -4.61 -12.76 -6.23
N ILE A 190 -3.47 -12.21 -6.65
CA ILE A 190 -3.06 -12.22 -8.07
C ILE A 190 -2.76 -13.64 -8.56
N ALA A 191 -2.24 -14.49 -7.69
CA ALA A 191 -1.96 -15.89 -8.02
C ALA A 191 -3.22 -16.74 -8.14
N THR A 192 -4.18 -16.59 -7.20
CA THR A 192 -5.29 -17.53 -6.97
C THR A 192 -6.68 -16.90 -7.10
N ALA A 193 -6.80 -15.57 -7.19
CA ALA A 193 -8.04 -14.78 -7.10
C ALA A 193 -8.76 -14.87 -5.73
N GLU A 194 -8.11 -15.43 -4.71
CA GLU A 194 -8.69 -15.52 -3.36
C GLU A 194 -8.44 -14.24 -2.57
N GLN A 195 -9.50 -13.65 -2.03
CA GLN A 195 -9.44 -12.49 -1.13
C GLN A 195 -9.52 -12.98 0.32
N ARG A 196 -8.48 -12.74 1.09
CA ARG A 196 -8.43 -13.07 2.51
C ARG A 196 -8.20 -11.82 3.33
N ASN A 197 -9.01 -11.66 4.37
CA ASN A 197 -8.93 -10.56 5.32
C ASN A 197 -8.13 -10.97 6.55
N PHE A 198 -7.41 -10.03 7.13
CA PHE A 198 -6.54 -10.28 8.29
C PHE A 198 -6.68 -9.19 9.33
N SER A 199 -6.61 -9.59 10.60
CA SER A 199 -6.30 -8.73 11.73
C SER A 199 -4.92 -9.06 12.29
N ILE A 200 -4.26 -8.06 12.84
CA ILE A 200 -2.90 -8.16 13.36
C ILE A 200 -2.86 -7.48 14.72
N THR A 201 -2.36 -8.18 15.73
CA THR A 201 -2.09 -7.63 17.06
C THR A 201 -0.60 -7.68 17.36
N GLN A 202 -0.01 -6.53 17.70
CA GLN A 202 1.43 -6.43 17.97
C GLN A 202 1.80 -7.05 19.31
N LYS A 203 0.94 -6.91 20.31
CA LYS A 203 1.23 -7.32 21.70
C LYS A 203 1.61 -8.80 21.82
N ASP A 204 0.93 -9.66 21.09
CA ASP A 204 1.13 -11.11 21.07
C ASP A 204 1.64 -11.64 19.72
N LEU A 205 1.98 -10.73 18.81
CA LEU A 205 2.45 -11.03 17.43
C LEU A 205 1.50 -11.94 16.65
N THR A 206 0.19 -11.78 16.86
CA THR A 206 -0.82 -12.62 16.22
C THR A 206 -1.27 -12.03 14.88
N VAL A 207 -1.34 -12.89 13.87
CA VAL A 207 -1.97 -12.62 12.57
C VAL A 207 -3.10 -13.62 12.40
N GLN A 208 -4.34 -13.14 12.32
CA GLN A 208 -5.53 -13.96 12.19
C GLN A 208 -6.25 -13.70 10.87
N SER A 209 -6.67 -14.77 10.18
CA SER A 209 -7.62 -14.65 9.09
C SER A 209 -9.00 -14.31 9.63
N LEU A 210 -9.63 -13.30 9.05
CA LEU A 210 -11.00 -12.92 9.35
C LEU A 210 -11.93 -13.58 8.33
N PHE A 211 -12.83 -14.42 8.82
CA PHE A 211 -13.92 -14.99 8.03
C PHE A 211 -15.15 -14.10 8.24
N LEU A 212 -15.35 -13.14 7.34
CA LEU A 212 -16.41 -12.14 7.40
C LEU A 212 -17.47 -12.42 6.35
#